data_db5f6c44eb7ce46d3d8c1f1e125810d9
#
_entry.id   db5f6c44eb7ce46d3d8c1f1e125810d9
#
_cell.length_a   1.000
_cell.length_b   1.000
_cell.length_c   1.000
_cell.angle_alpha   90.00
_cell.angle_beta   90.00
_cell.angle_gamma   90.00
#
_symmetry.space_group_name_H-M   'P 1'
#
loop_
_entity.id
_entity.type
_entity.pdbx_description
1 polymer ?
#
loop_
_entity_poly.entity_id
_entity_poly.type
_entity_poly.pdbx_seq_one_letter_code
_entity_poly.pdbx_strand_id
1 'polypeptide(L)'
;MRLAPFRLAVVCALAFAFAGCGGGGSSSPAPSAPAGAVPTLAPTSAPTAAPTTPPSGNSREPSVGGCQVFPSDNPWNTDISAYPVDANSAAYLTSMNASTTFLHPDFGSNPTYGIPYATVPSSQPFVPITFTAYGSESDPGPYPIPADAPVEGGPGATGDRHVLVVDSGNCKDYEMYDAQCVGPGWDAGSGAVFDLGSNALRPDGWTSADAAGLPILAGLVRYDEAAQTGAISHALRFTVHATQAGFIHPATHYASSSSNPALPPMGLRVRLKASFDLSKFTGASRVVLVALQHYGMLVADNGSDWFITGATDTRWDDNDLDQLKIVPASAFEVVHTGTIVH
;
A
#
# COMPACT_ATOMS: atom_id res chain seq x y z
N MET A 1 5.62 -5.62 -48.49
CA MET A 1 4.73 -6.72 -48.13
C MET A 1 5.57 -7.79 -47.46
N ARG A 2 5.71 -7.70 -46.12
CA ARG A 2 6.37 -8.72 -45.27
C ARG A 2 5.48 -8.95 -44.07
N LEU A 3 4.97 -10.16 -43.94
CA LEU A 3 4.08 -10.64 -42.89
C LEU A 3 4.89 -10.78 -41.59
N ALA A 4 4.39 -10.18 -40.52
CA ALA A 4 4.87 -10.41 -39.17
C ALA A 4 4.19 -11.68 -38.58
N PRO A 5 4.86 -12.47 -37.76
CA PRO A 5 4.29 -13.67 -37.20
C PRO A 5 3.35 -13.37 -36.03
N PHE A 6 2.17 -13.94 -36.11
CA PHE A 6 1.20 -14.05 -35.01
C PHE A 6 1.84 -14.80 -33.84
N ARG A 7 1.92 -14.21 -32.67
CA ARG A 7 2.19 -14.91 -31.42
C ARG A 7 0.87 -15.32 -30.79
N LEU A 8 0.72 -16.61 -30.62
CA LEU A 8 -0.42 -17.30 -30.02
C LEU A 8 -0.48 -16.99 -28.53
N ALA A 9 -1.59 -16.41 -28.08
CA ALA A 9 -1.86 -16.25 -26.64
C ALA A 9 -2.13 -17.64 -26.04
N VAL A 10 -1.30 -18.05 -25.09
CA VAL A 10 -1.51 -19.27 -24.32
C VAL A 10 -2.46 -18.95 -23.18
N VAL A 11 -3.69 -19.46 -23.30
CA VAL A 11 -4.67 -19.45 -22.22
C VAL A 11 -4.29 -20.57 -21.24
N CYS A 12 -3.90 -20.25 -20.02
CA CYS A 12 -3.69 -21.22 -18.93
C CYS A 12 -5.04 -21.74 -18.43
N ALA A 13 -5.58 -22.76 -19.05
CA ALA A 13 -6.68 -23.54 -18.50
C ALA A 13 -6.21 -24.97 -18.26
N LEU A 14 -6.02 -25.37 -17.01
CA LEU A 14 -5.72 -26.75 -16.63
C LEU A 14 -6.87 -27.33 -15.78
N ALA A 15 -7.41 -28.42 -16.26
CA ALA A 15 -8.38 -29.25 -15.57
C ALA A 15 -7.65 -30.18 -14.57
N PHE A 16 -8.12 -30.26 -13.33
CA PHE A 16 -7.61 -31.17 -12.31
C PHE A 16 -8.32 -32.51 -12.34
N ALA A 17 -7.53 -33.60 -12.41
CA ALA A 17 -7.97 -34.95 -12.11
C ALA A 17 -7.46 -35.37 -10.73
N PHE A 18 -8.38 -35.81 -9.84
CA PHE A 18 -8.05 -36.37 -8.54
C PHE A 18 -7.67 -37.85 -8.63
N ALA A 19 -6.55 -38.21 -8.00
CA ALA A 19 -6.26 -39.58 -7.61
C ALA A 19 -5.89 -39.64 -6.14
N GLY A 20 -6.69 -40.34 -5.34
CA GLY A 20 -6.46 -40.55 -3.93
C GLY A 20 -5.68 -41.85 -3.68
N CYS A 21 -4.85 -41.87 -2.63
CA CYS A 21 -4.37 -43.09 -1.99
C CYS A 21 -4.37 -42.90 -0.46
N GLY A 22 -5.06 -43.82 0.22
CA GLY A 22 -5.12 -43.89 1.64
C GLY A 22 -4.04 -44.80 2.23
N GLY A 23 -3.77 -44.66 3.52
CA GLY A 23 -2.89 -45.58 4.28
C GLY A 23 -2.79 -45.12 5.74
N GLY A 24 -3.43 -45.91 6.63
CA GLY A 24 -3.47 -45.64 8.07
C GLY A 24 -2.24 -46.16 8.81
N GLY A 25 -2.05 -45.65 10.03
CA GLY A 25 -1.05 -46.14 10.98
C GLY A 25 -1.26 -45.55 12.37
N SER A 26 -1.79 -46.38 13.25
CA SER A 26 -1.97 -46.10 14.70
C SER A 26 -0.66 -46.21 15.45
N SER A 27 -0.46 -45.37 16.48
CA SER A 27 0.35 -45.73 17.66
C SER A 27 0.00 -44.90 18.89
N SER A 28 -0.23 -45.57 19.97
CA SER A 28 -0.69 -45.10 21.31
C SER A 28 0.44 -44.59 22.22
N PRO A 29 0.12 -44.04 23.42
CA PRO A 29 0.91 -43.02 24.10
C PRO A 29 1.84 -43.57 25.21
N ALA A 30 2.79 -42.74 25.65
CA ALA A 30 3.67 -43.00 26.80
C ALA A 30 3.50 -41.91 27.90
N PRO A 31 3.87 -42.19 29.13
CA PRO A 31 3.20 -41.69 30.33
C PRO A 31 3.78 -40.40 30.94
N SER A 32 2.92 -39.79 31.78
CA SER A 32 3.13 -38.56 32.54
C SER A 32 4.11 -38.72 33.73
N ALA A 33 4.89 -37.68 34.00
CA ALA A 33 5.64 -37.49 35.26
C ALA A 33 5.12 -36.25 36.00
N PRO A 34 5.27 -36.17 37.37
CA PRO A 34 4.43 -35.34 38.22
C PRO A 34 4.88 -33.88 38.35
N ALA A 35 3.92 -33.02 38.62
CA ALA A 35 4.05 -31.59 38.84
C ALA A 35 4.72 -31.21 40.15
N GLY A 36 5.74 -30.33 40.06
CA GLY A 36 6.27 -29.60 41.20
C GLY A 36 5.53 -28.28 41.41
N ALA A 37 5.13 -27.99 42.63
CA ALA A 37 4.41 -26.78 43.02
C ALA A 37 5.32 -25.55 42.99
N VAL A 38 4.85 -24.46 42.34
CA VAL A 38 5.48 -23.14 42.33
C VAL A 38 4.64 -22.19 43.20
N PRO A 39 5.27 -21.37 44.07
CA PRO A 39 4.53 -20.47 44.97
C PRO A 39 3.86 -19.30 44.19
N THR A 40 2.60 -19.09 44.53
CA THR A 40 1.76 -18.00 44.00
C THR A 40 2.19 -16.67 44.60
N LEU A 41 2.66 -15.73 43.77
CA LEU A 41 2.79 -14.33 44.14
C LEU A 41 1.45 -13.61 43.84
N ALA A 42 0.98 -12.81 44.79
CA ALA A 42 -0.25 -12.03 44.69
C ALA A 42 -0.16 -10.97 43.60
N PRO A 43 -1.25 -10.66 42.86
CA PRO A 43 -1.24 -9.65 41.85
C PRO A 43 -1.23 -8.25 42.46
N THR A 44 -0.22 -7.44 42.09
CA THR A 44 -0.19 -5.99 42.31
C THR A 44 -1.15 -5.33 41.36
N SER A 45 -2.14 -4.59 41.85
CA SER A 45 -3.10 -3.84 41.08
C SER A 45 -2.41 -2.76 40.27
N ALA A 46 -2.54 -2.81 38.93
CA ALA A 46 -2.12 -1.77 38.03
C ALA A 46 -3.07 -0.53 38.13
N PRO A 47 -2.57 0.70 37.95
CA PRO A 47 -3.42 1.88 37.95
C PRO A 47 -4.38 1.87 36.74
N THR A 48 -5.66 2.03 37.03
CA THR A 48 -6.74 2.16 36.06
C THR A 48 -6.51 3.44 35.24
N ALA A 49 -6.16 3.30 33.96
CA ALA A 49 -6.18 4.43 33.04
C ALA A 49 -7.64 4.89 32.84
N ALA A 50 -7.85 6.19 32.92
CA ALA A 50 -9.16 6.80 32.66
C ALA A 50 -9.56 6.54 31.20
N PRO A 51 -10.85 6.29 30.90
CA PRO A 51 -11.30 6.09 29.53
C PRO A 51 -11.20 7.42 28.79
N THR A 52 -10.29 7.52 27.83
CA THR A 52 -10.31 8.57 26.82
C THR A 52 -11.43 8.24 25.84
N THR A 53 -12.50 9.04 25.88
CA THR A 53 -13.56 9.00 24.87
C THR A 53 -12.93 9.34 23.50
N PRO A 54 -13.11 8.49 22.47
CA PRO A 54 -12.70 8.85 21.12
C PRO A 54 -13.54 10.04 20.63
N PRO A 55 -12.99 10.94 19.80
CA PRO A 55 -13.78 11.98 19.18
C PRO A 55 -14.84 11.34 18.29
N SER A 56 -16.10 11.71 18.50
CA SER A 56 -17.24 11.30 17.68
C SER A 56 -17.17 12.01 16.32
N GLY A 57 -16.42 11.42 15.42
CA GLY A 57 -16.50 11.69 13.99
C GLY A 57 -16.82 10.39 13.31
N ASN A 58 -17.72 10.36 12.36
CA ASN A 58 -18.04 9.23 11.50
C ASN A 58 -16.88 8.88 10.55
N SER A 59 -15.70 8.63 11.09
CA SER A 59 -14.58 8.08 10.32
C SER A 59 -14.80 6.57 10.20
N ARG A 60 -15.40 6.17 9.09
CA ARG A 60 -15.42 4.76 8.71
C ARG A 60 -13.97 4.38 8.43
N GLU A 61 -13.45 3.43 9.19
CA GLU A 61 -12.10 2.94 8.99
C GLU A 61 -11.93 2.38 7.57
N PRO A 62 -10.75 2.59 6.90
CA PRO A 62 -10.53 2.10 5.55
C PRO A 62 -10.66 0.58 5.51
N SER A 63 -11.38 0.05 4.53
CA SER A 63 -11.58 -1.40 4.42
C SER A 63 -11.59 -1.86 2.97
N VAL A 64 -11.10 -3.09 2.73
CA VAL A 64 -11.11 -3.76 1.43
C VAL A 64 -11.55 -5.21 1.63
N GLY A 65 -12.51 -5.67 0.85
CA GLY A 65 -13.00 -7.06 0.93
C GLY A 65 -13.57 -7.46 2.29
N GLY A 66 -14.00 -6.50 3.11
CA GLY A 66 -14.46 -6.72 4.48
C GLY A 66 -13.34 -6.71 5.54
N CYS A 67 -12.09 -6.60 5.14
CA CYS A 67 -10.94 -6.41 6.03
C CYS A 67 -10.70 -4.92 6.28
N GLN A 68 -10.50 -4.54 7.54
CA GLN A 68 -9.94 -3.22 7.86
C GLN A 68 -8.51 -3.14 7.32
N VAL A 69 -8.15 -2.02 6.70
CA VAL A 69 -6.78 -1.78 6.23
C VAL A 69 -5.99 -1.14 7.36
N PHE A 70 -5.31 -1.95 8.11
CA PHE A 70 -4.52 -1.65 9.31
C PHE A 70 -5.34 -1.15 10.52
N PRO A 71 -4.80 -1.28 11.74
CA PRO A 71 -5.38 -0.71 12.95
C PRO A 71 -5.52 0.83 12.87
N SER A 72 -6.43 1.39 13.65
CA SER A 72 -6.70 2.83 13.66
C SER A 72 -5.51 3.70 14.12
N ASP A 73 -4.58 3.12 14.87
CA ASP A 73 -3.33 3.76 15.32
C ASP A 73 -2.15 3.54 14.37
N ASN A 74 -2.39 2.88 13.22
CA ASN A 74 -1.38 2.74 12.18
C ASN A 74 -0.99 4.10 11.59
N PRO A 75 0.29 4.34 11.23
CA PRO A 75 0.70 5.58 10.57
C PRO A 75 -0.14 5.96 9.34
N TRP A 76 -0.64 4.98 8.57
CA TRP A 76 -1.53 5.23 7.45
C TRP A 76 -2.85 5.86 7.88
N ASN A 77 -3.42 5.44 9.00
CA ASN A 77 -4.75 5.82 9.49
C ASN A 77 -4.69 6.99 10.50
N THR A 78 -3.48 7.46 10.84
CA THR A 78 -3.28 8.52 11.83
C THR A 78 -3.58 9.90 11.23
N ASP A 79 -4.50 10.66 11.85
CA ASP A 79 -4.75 12.07 11.54
C ASP A 79 -3.54 12.91 11.96
N ILE A 80 -2.93 13.57 10.98
CA ILE A 80 -1.74 14.40 11.16
C ILE A 80 -2.03 15.90 11.10
N SER A 81 -3.29 16.30 11.10
CA SER A 81 -3.70 17.70 10.96
C SER A 81 -3.09 18.61 12.04
N ALA A 82 -2.81 18.05 13.23
CA ALA A 82 -2.17 18.77 14.34
C ALA A 82 -0.65 18.55 14.44
N TYR A 83 -0.03 17.78 13.55
CA TYR A 83 1.42 17.52 13.61
C TYR A 83 2.21 18.80 13.28
N PRO A 84 3.39 18.98 13.92
CA PRO A 84 4.24 20.14 13.63
C PRO A 84 4.79 20.06 12.19
N VAL A 85 4.94 21.23 11.58
CA VAL A 85 5.65 21.36 10.30
C VAL A 85 7.11 21.02 10.52
N ASP A 86 7.69 20.21 9.62
CA ASP A 86 9.10 19.86 9.67
C ASP A 86 10.00 21.09 9.41
N ALA A 87 11.09 21.18 10.15
CA ALA A 87 12.02 22.31 10.04
C ALA A 87 12.63 22.44 8.64
N ASN A 88 12.77 21.32 7.89
CA ASN A 88 13.30 21.28 6.53
C ASN A 88 12.21 21.36 5.46
N SER A 89 10.94 21.58 5.84
CA SER A 89 9.79 21.58 4.92
C SER A 89 10.04 22.42 3.66
N ALA A 90 10.61 23.63 3.80
CA ALA A 90 10.88 24.50 2.65
C ALA A 90 11.94 23.91 1.69
N ALA A 91 12.97 23.25 2.22
CA ALA A 91 14.01 22.63 1.43
C ALA A 91 13.47 21.41 0.64
N TYR A 92 12.71 20.55 1.30
CA TYR A 92 12.06 19.40 0.66
C TYR A 92 11.08 19.84 -0.43
N LEU A 93 10.21 20.82 -0.15
CA LEU A 93 9.27 21.35 -1.15
C LEU A 93 10.00 21.94 -2.36
N THR A 94 11.12 22.64 -2.14
CA THR A 94 11.93 23.17 -3.23
C THR A 94 12.51 22.05 -4.09
N SER A 95 13.05 21.00 -3.47
CA SER A 95 13.64 19.87 -4.19
C SER A 95 12.58 19.03 -4.96
N MET A 96 11.32 19.06 -4.53
CA MET A 96 10.19 18.44 -5.22
C MET A 96 9.49 19.39 -6.22
N ASN A 97 10.14 20.47 -6.65
CA ASN A 97 9.61 21.45 -7.61
C ASN A 97 8.25 22.05 -7.25
N ALA A 98 7.93 22.18 -5.96
CA ALA A 98 6.59 22.60 -5.50
C ALA A 98 6.16 24.01 -5.97
N SER A 99 7.08 24.87 -6.37
CA SER A 99 6.77 26.21 -6.90
C SER A 99 6.20 26.22 -8.33
N THR A 100 6.39 25.15 -9.08
CA THR A 100 6.06 25.07 -10.51
C THR A 100 5.21 23.87 -10.88
N THR A 101 4.96 22.97 -9.94
CA THR A 101 4.19 21.74 -10.14
C THR A 101 2.83 21.78 -9.45
N PHE A 102 1.97 20.91 -9.89
CA PHE A 102 0.61 20.73 -9.35
C PHE A 102 0.40 19.26 -8.99
N LEU A 103 -0.57 18.99 -8.14
CA LEU A 103 -1.01 17.65 -7.85
C LEU A 103 -1.49 16.97 -9.14
N HIS A 104 -1.16 15.70 -9.32
CA HIS A 104 -1.56 14.93 -10.49
C HIS A 104 -2.19 13.59 -10.06
N PRO A 105 -3.48 13.34 -10.36
CA PRO A 105 -4.06 12.02 -10.18
C PRO A 105 -3.51 11.07 -11.24
N ASP A 106 -2.82 10.02 -10.81
CA ASP A 106 -2.27 8.98 -11.68
C ASP A 106 -3.23 7.78 -11.73
N PHE A 107 -4.50 8.06 -11.94
CA PHE A 107 -5.60 7.12 -12.08
C PHE A 107 -6.80 7.81 -12.74
N GLY A 108 -7.76 7.02 -13.24
CA GLY A 108 -8.95 7.54 -13.89
C GLY A 108 -9.84 6.43 -14.47
N SER A 109 -10.75 6.81 -15.35
CA SER A 109 -11.73 5.89 -15.97
C SER A 109 -11.11 4.93 -16.99
N ASN A 110 -9.89 5.19 -17.46
CA ASN A 110 -9.19 4.29 -18.37
C ASN A 110 -8.81 2.99 -17.64
N PRO A 111 -9.21 1.80 -18.14
CA PRO A 111 -8.98 0.52 -17.45
C PRO A 111 -7.50 0.11 -17.36
N THR A 112 -6.60 0.81 -18.04
CA THR A 112 -5.15 0.58 -17.95
C THR A 112 -4.42 1.68 -17.17
N TYR A 113 -5.16 2.57 -16.48
CA TYR A 113 -4.61 3.69 -15.73
C TYR A 113 -4.91 3.56 -14.24
N GLY A 114 -3.89 3.71 -13.41
CA GLY A 114 -3.94 3.38 -11.99
C GLY A 114 -3.52 1.93 -11.70
N ILE A 115 -3.45 1.57 -10.44
CA ILE A 115 -3.04 0.24 -9.98
C ILE A 115 -4.27 -0.59 -9.61
N PRO A 116 -4.57 -1.67 -10.34
CA PRO A 116 -5.70 -2.53 -10.03
C PRO A 116 -5.40 -3.43 -8.82
N TYR A 117 -6.45 -3.84 -8.12
CA TYR A 117 -6.37 -4.86 -7.08
C TYR A 117 -7.53 -5.86 -7.21
N ALA A 118 -7.34 -7.04 -6.64
CA ALA A 118 -8.37 -8.05 -6.53
C ALA A 118 -8.57 -8.48 -5.07
N THR A 119 -9.77 -9.01 -4.76
CA THR A 119 -10.03 -9.68 -3.50
C THR A 119 -10.34 -11.14 -3.76
N VAL A 120 -9.78 -12.04 -2.95
CA VAL A 120 -9.97 -13.47 -3.05
C VAL A 120 -10.46 -14.04 -1.71
N PRO A 121 -11.22 -15.15 -1.72
CA PRO A 121 -11.58 -15.85 -0.48
C PRO A 121 -10.36 -16.63 0.06
N SER A 122 -10.37 -17.01 1.33
CA SER A 122 -9.32 -17.85 1.94
C SER A 122 -9.17 -19.23 1.30
N SER A 123 -10.13 -19.65 0.48
CA SER A 123 -10.06 -20.88 -0.31
C SER A 123 -9.30 -20.74 -1.64
N GLN A 124 -8.84 -19.53 -1.99
CA GLN A 124 -8.01 -19.32 -3.18
C GLN A 124 -6.74 -20.18 -3.10
N PRO A 125 -6.47 -21.02 -4.11
CA PRO A 125 -5.25 -21.81 -4.13
C PRO A 125 -3.99 -20.95 -4.10
N PHE A 126 -3.02 -21.35 -3.28
CA PHE A 126 -1.70 -20.76 -3.28
C PHE A 126 -0.87 -21.27 -4.46
N VAL A 127 -0.19 -20.38 -5.14
CA VAL A 127 0.67 -20.68 -6.29
C VAL A 127 2.12 -20.29 -6.01
N PRO A 128 3.12 -20.99 -6.60
CA PRO A 128 4.52 -20.64 -6.43
C PRO A 128 4.83 -19.27 -7.01
N ILE A 129 5.71 -18.52 -6.33
CA ILE A 129 6.26 -17.25 -6.78
C ILE A 129 7.78 -17.41 -6.93
N THR A 130 8.33 -17.01 -8.09
CA THR A 130 9.77 -16.94 -8.33
C THR A 130 10.19 -15.49 -8.38
N PHE A 131 11.07 -15.06 -7.46
CA PHE A 131 11.59 -13.70 -7.47
C PHE A 131 12.81 -13.58 -8.38
N THR A 132 12.79 -12.58 -9.28
CA THR A 132 13.79 -12.37 -10.33
C THR A 132 14.79 -11.26 -10.02
N ALA A 133 14.48 -10.37 -9.04
CA ALA A 133 15.34 -9.24 -8.69
C ALA A 133 15.60 -9.14 -7.17
N TYR A 134 14.60 -8.85 -6.35
CA TYR A 134 14.74 -8.55 -4.92
C TYR A 134 14.31 -9.71 -4.02
N GLY A 135 14.64 -10.95 -4.37
CA GLY A 135 14.20 -12.13 -3.63
C GLY A 135 14.65 -12.19 -2.17
N SER A 136 15.81 -11.61 -1.83
CA SER A 136 16.32 -11.52 -0.45
C SER A 136 15.55 -10.51 0.42
N GLU A 137 14.80 -9.61 -0.20
CA GLU A 137 14.01 -8.57 0.44
C GLU A 137 12.50 -8.83 0.27
N SER A 138 12.13 -10.00 -0.21
CA SER A 138 10.76 -10.41 -0.49
C SER A 138 10.26 -11.45 0.51
N ASP A 139 8.98 -11.42 0.84
CA ASP A 139 8.36 -12.49 1.61
C ASP A 139 8.27 -13.75 0.73
N PRO A 140 8.70 -14.92 1.23
CA PRO A 140 8.70 -16.12 0.40
C PRO A 140 7.27 -16.55 0.02
N GLY A 141 7.12 -17.04 -1.23
CA GLY A 141 5.88 -17.69 -1.65
C GLY A 141 5.59 -18.98 -0.87
N PRO A 142 4.45 -19.65 -1.10
CA PRO A 142 3.48 -19.37 -2.16
C PRO A 142 2.49 -18.25 -1.80
N TYR A 143 1.85 -17.62 -2.83
CA TYR A 143 0.83 -16.57 -2.66
C TYR A 143 -0.52 -17.00 -3.26
N PRO A 144 -1.67 -16.51 -2.72
CA PRO A 144 -2.99 -16.84 -3.23
C PRO A 144 -3.38 -15.96 -4.44
N ILE A 145 -2.56 -15.96 -5.48
CA ILE A 145 -2.74 -15.12 -6.66
C ILE A 145 -3.44 -15.92 -7.77
N PRO A 146 -4.64 -15.52 -8.21
CA PRO A 146 -5.30 -16.16 -9.35
C PRO A 146 -4.53 -15.91 -10.65
N ALA A 147 -4.64 -16.86 -11.59
CA ALA A 147 -3.94 -16.74 -12.89
C ALA A 147 -4.42 -15.55 -13.73
N ASP A 148 -5.63 -15.09 -13.50
CA ASP A 148 -6.27 -13.93 -14.13
C ASP A 148 -6.27 -12.67 -13.24
N ALA A 149 -5.42 -12.63 -12.21
CA ALA A 149 -5.25 -11.44 -11.39
C ALA A 149 -4.98 -10.21 -12.27
N PRO A 150 -5.63 -9.07 -11.98
CA PRO A 150 -5.41 -7.86 -12.76
C PRO A 150 -3.98 -7.37 -12.57
N VAL A 151 -3.36 -6.99 -13.69
CA VAL A 151 -1.99 -6.45 -13.74
C VAL A 151 -2.06 -4.98 -14.10
N GLU A 152 -1.30 -4.15 -13.42
CA GLU A 152 -1.19 -2.73 -13.74
C GLU A 152 -0.82 -2.51 -15.21
N GLY A 153 -1.50 -1.56 -15.85
CA GLY A 153 -1.35 -1.30 -17.28
C GLY A 153 -1.93 -2.36 -18.20
N GLY A 154 -2.49 -3.46 -17.64
CA GLY A 154 -3.06 -4.58 -18.36
C GLY A 154 -2.07 -5.70 -18.71
N PRO A 155 -2.54 -6.82 -19.28
CA PRO A 155 -1.72 -8.03 -19.48
C PRO A 155 -0.48 -7.82 -20.37
N GLY A 156 -0.53 -6.85 -21.29
CA GLY A 156 0.56 -6.54 -22.20
C GLY A 156 1.44 -5.37 -21.79
N ALA A 157 1.28 -4.85 -20.58
CA ALA A 157 2.06 -3.72 -20.07
C ALA A 157 3.56 -4.06 -19.98
N THR A 158 4.38 -3.02 -20.12
CA THR A 158 5.86 -3.09 -20.02
C THR A 158 6.40 -2.21 -18.89
N GLY A 159 5.51 -1.63 -18.06
CA GLY A 159 5.86 -0.84 -16.87
C GLY A 159 6.06 -1.72 -15.64
N ASP A 160 5.73 -1.17 -14.48
CA ASP A 160 5.98 -1.79 -13.17
C ASP A 160 5.12 -3.03 -12.91
N ARG A 161 4.00 -3.17 -13.63
CA ARG A 161 3.19 -4.40 -13.63
C ARG A 161 2.83 -4.90 -12.23
N HIS A 162 2.39 -4.00 -11.37
CA HIS A 162 1.96 -4.39 -10.03
C HIS A 162 0.76 -5.34 -10.08
N VAL A 163 0.77 -6.33 -9.18
CA VAL A 163 -0.36 -7.22 -8.89
C VAL A 163 -0.61 -7.16 -7.39
N LEU A 164 -1.82 -6.74 -7.01
CA LEU A 164 -2.25 -6.63 -5.63
C LEU A 164 -3.45 -7.54 -5.39
N VAL A 165 -3.37 -8.39 -4.36
CA VAL A 165 -4.43 -9.34 -4.02
C VAL A 165 -4.66 -9.37 -2.52
N VAL A 166 -5.89 -9.07 -2.11
CA VAL A 166 -6.32 -9.18 -0.71
C VAL A 166 -7.01 -10.52 -0.48
N ASP A 167 -6.43 -11.35 0.38
CA ASP A 167 -7.10 -12.51 0.97
C ASP A 167 -8.09 -12.01 2.03
N SER A 168 -9.36 -11.92 1.64
CA SER A 168 -10.42 -11.39 2.48
C SER A 168 -10.82 -12.30 3.66
N GLY A 169 -10.43 -13.57 3.62
CA GLY A 169 -10.70 -14.49 4.71
C GLY A 169 -9.64 -14.46 5.82
N ASN A 170 -8.40 -14.08 5.47
CA ASN A 170 -7.28 -13.99 6.40
C ASN A 170 -6.80 -12.55 6.63
N CYS A 171 -7.40 -11.57 5.94
CA CYS A 171 -7.06 -10.16 5.96
C CYS A 171 -5.55 -9.92 5.74
N LYS A 172 -5.04 -10.51 4.66
CA LYS A 172 -3.66 -10.32 4.21
C LYS A 172 -3.64 -9.74 2.82
N ASP A 173 -2.76 -8.78 2.62
CA ASP A 173 -2.50 -8.14 1.33
C ASP A 173 -1.20 -8.70 0.76
N TYR A 174 -1.26 -9.16 -0.49
CA TYR A 174 -0.14 -9.73 -1.25
C TYR A 174 0.13 -8.82 -2.44
N GLU A 175 1.31 -8.27 -2.49
CA GLU A 175 1.71 -7.35 -3.54
C GLU A 175 2.95 -7.84 -4.28
N MET A 176 2.97 -7.68 -5.60
CA MET A 176 4.10 -8.06 -6.46
C MET A 176 4.45 -6.92 -7.41
N TYR A 177 5.74 -6.72 -7.64
CA TYR A 177 6.33 -5.84 -8.65
C TYR A 177 6.83 -6.66 -9.84
N ASP A 178 6.75 -6.11 -11.06
CA ASP A 178 7.16 -6.74 -12.33
C ASP A 178 6.61 -8.17 -12.50
N ALA A 179 5.30 -8.31 -12.22
CA ALA A 179 4.65 -9.61 -12.13
C ALA A 179 4.28 -10.17 -13.51
N GLN A 180 4.62 -11.44 -13.74
CA GLN A 180 4.34 -12.19 -14.96
C GLN A 180 3.71 -13.54 -14.58
N CYS A 181 2.53 -13.86 -15.13
CA CYS A 181 1.96 -15.21 -14.98
C CYS A 181 2.76 -16.20 -15.83
N VAL A 182 3.35 -17.23 -15.18
CA VAL A 182 4.21 -18.22 -15.83
C VAL A 182 3.83 -19.63 -15.38
N GLY A 183 3.31 -20.43 -16.31
CA GLY A 183 2.88 -21.79 -16.00
C GLY A 183 1.86 -21.82 -14.86
N PRO A 184 2.10 -22.60 -13.78
CA PRO A 184 1.17 -22.71 -12.66
C PRO A 184 1.36 -21.63 -11.59
N GLY A 185 2.26 -20.65 -11.79
CA GLY A 185 2.64 -19.63 -10.80
C GLY A 185 2.94 -18.28 -11.43
N TRP A 186 3.76 -17.48 -10.72
CA TRP A 186 4.16 -16.16 -11.14
C TRP A 186 5.66 -15.94 -10.97
N ASP A 187 6.27 -15.24 -11.92
CA ASP A 187 7.56 -14.58 -11.72
C ASP A 187 7.29 -13.14 -11.30
N ALA A 188 8.08 -12.61 -10.38
CA ALA A 188 7.97 -11.24 -9.91
C ALA A 188 9.36 -10.65 -9.59
N GLY A 189 9.52 -9.35 -9.75
CA GLY A 189 10.75 -8.66 -9.35
C GLY A 189 10.93 -8.67 -7.83
N SER A 190 9.84 -8.37 -7.11
CA SER A 190 9.75 -8.46 -5.65
C SER A 190 8.34 -8.86 -5.23
N GLY A 191 8.18 -9.21 -3.95
CA GLY A 191 6.87 -9.48 -3.36
C GLY A 191 6.82 -9.20 -1.87
N ALA A 192 5.66 -8.76 -1.41
CA ALA A 192 5.42 -8.43 -0.01
C ALA A 192 4.08 -8.98 0.47
N VAL A 193 4.03 -9.34 1.75
CA VAL A 193 2.82 -9.79 2.44
C VAL A 193 2.60 -8.90 3.64
N PHE A 194 1.47 -8.19 3.66
CA PHE A 194 1.09 -7.34 4.78
C PHE A 194 -0.09 -7.95 5.54
N ASP A 195 0.06 -8.04 6.86
CA ASP A 195 -1.04 -8.40 7.75
C ASP A 195 -1.86 -7.14 8.04
N LEU A 196 -3.07 -7.06 7.47
CA LEU A 196 -3.91 -5.88 7.59
C LEU A 196 -4.45 -5.64 9.02
N GLY A 197 -4.33 -6.63 9.90
CA GLY A 197 -4.67 -6.51 11.32
C GLY A 197 -3.50 -6.08 12.21
N SER A 198 -2.32 -5.73 11.64
CA SER A 198 -1.08 -5.51 12.40
C SER A 198 -0.39 -4.19 12.05
N ASN A 199 0.30 -3.60 13.03
CA ASN A 199 1.23 -2.47 12.82
C ASN A 199 2.68 -2.92 12.58
N ALA A 200 2.92 -4.22 12.41
CA ALA A 200 4.28 -4.71 12.17
C ALA A 200 4.82 -4.18 10.84
N LEU A 201 6.02 -3.63 10.89
CA LEU A 201 6.74 -3.20 9.70
C LEU A 201 7.52 -4.36 9.08
N ARG A 202 7.85 -4.24 7.82
CA ARG A 202 8.85 -5.08 7.16
C ARG A 202 10.22 -4.83 7.81
N PRO A 203 11.20 -5.74 7.67
CA PRO A 203 12.57 -5.47 8.13
C PRO A 203 13.15 -4.22 7.47
N ASP A 204 13.87 -3.40 8.24
CA ASP A 204 14.59 -2.25 7.68
C ASP A 204 15.59 -2.70 6.61
N GLY A 205 15.61 -1.98 5.50
CA GLY A 205 16.37 -2.33 4.31
C GLY A 205 15.63 -3.26 3.33
N TRP A 206 14.41 -3.70 3.65
CA TRP A 206 13.61 -4.50 2.73
C TRP A 206 12.66 -3.62 1.91
N THR A 207 12.71 -3.78 0.58
CA THR A 207 11.71 -3.22 -0.32
C THR A 207 10.38 -3.98 -0.20
N SER A 208 9.35 -3.51 -0.89
CA SER A 208 8.11 -4.25 -1.13
C SER A 208 7.86 -4.35 -2.64
N ALA A 209 6.60 -4.34 -3.07
CA ALA A 209 6.27 -4.01 -4.46
C ALA A 209 6.43 -2.50 -4.71
N ASP A 210 6.53 -1.69 -3.66
CA ASP A 210 6.81 -0.26 -3.69
C ASP A 210 8.25 0.02 -3.26
N ALA A 211 8.94 0.97 -3.89
CA ALA A 211 10.35 1.26 -3.64
C ALA A 211 10.67 1.67 -2.19
N ALA A 212 9.70 2.24 -1.49
CA ALA A 212 9.84 2.62 -0.08
C ALA A 212 9.65 1.46 0.92
N GLY A 213 9.34 0.23 0.45
CA GLY A 213 8.97 -0.87 1.33
C GLY A 213 7.57 -0.72 1.94
N LEU A 214 6.76 0.19 1.40
CA LEU A 214 5.39 0.46 1.84
C LEU A 214 4.37 -0.47 1.15
N PRO A 215 3.19 -0.69 1.74
CA PRO A 215 2.06 -1.29 1.03
C PRO A 215 1.46 -0.29 0.03
N ILE A 216 1.31 -0.71 -1.21
CA ILE A 216 0.68 0.10 -2.27
C ILE A 216 -0.82 0.26 -1.99
N LEU A 217 -1.51 -0.85 -1.70
CA LEU A 217 -2.97 -0.88 -1.48
C LEU A 217 -3.43 0.15 -0.44
N ALA A 218 -2.69 0.26 0.66
CA ALA A 218 -3.04 1.16 1.77
C ALA A 218 -3.03 2.65 1.36
N GLY A 219 -2.23 3.02 0.36
CA GLY A 219 -2.08 4.39 -0.10
C GLY A 219 -2.88 4.75 -1.36
N LEU A 220 -3.62 3.81 -1.94
CA LEU A 220 -4.42 4.08 -3.14
C LEU A 220 -5.64 4.95 -2.83
N VAL A 221 -5.94 5.91 -3.71
CA VAL A 221 -7.27 6.50 -3.78
C VAL A 221 -8.22 5.46 -4.36
N ARG A 222 -9.22 5.02 -3.61
CA ARG A 222 -10.19 4.00 -4.06
C ARG A 222 -11.56 4.62 -4.36
N TYR A 223 -12.20 4.12 -5.41
CA TYR A 223 -13.49 4.64 -5.89
C TYR A 223 -14.60 4.49 -4.84
N ASP A 224 -14.65 3.36 -4.14
CA ASP A 224 -15.63 3.08 -3.10
C ASP A 224 -15.54 4.06 -1.92
N GLU A 225 -14.35 4.54 -1.59
CA GLU A 225 -14.14 5.55 -0.55
C GLU A 225 -14.46 6.96 -1.07
N ALA A 226 -13.82 7.37 -2.15
CA ALA A 226 -13.90 8.74 -2.64
C ALA A 226 -15.28 9.07 -3.24
N ALA A 227 -15.84 8.17 -4.06
CA ALA A 227 -17.06 8.44 -4.82
C ALA A 227 -18.33 7.82 -4.23
N GLN A 228 -18.23 6.68 -3.50
CA GLN A 228 -19.40 6.02 -2.95
C GLN A 228 -19.67 6.40 -1.49
N THR A 229 -18.65 6.32 -0.62
CA THR A 229 -18.82 6.66 0.80
C THR A 229 -18.58 8.14 1.09
N GLY A 230 -17.86 8.84 0.22
CA GLY A 230 -17.55 10.25 0.35
C GLY A 230 -16.55 10.56 1.46
N ALA A 231 -15.72 9.59 1.87
CA ALA A 231 -14.68 9.77 2.87
C ALA A 231 -13.49 8.83 2.63
N ILE A 232 -12.28 9.38 2.69
CA ILE A 232 -11.01 8.66 2.77
C ILE A 232 -10.42 8.96 4.15
N SER A 233 -10.14 7.93 4.94
CA SER A 233 -9.66 8.03 6.32
C SER A 233 -8.25 7.45 6.50
N HIS A 234 -7.41 7.59 5.50
CA HIS A 234 -6.02 7.16 5.50
C HIS A 234 -5.13 8.10 4.67
N ALA A 235 -3.81 8.01 4.86
CA ALA A 235 -2.83 8.69 4.01
C ALA A 235 -2.83 8.13 2.60
N LEU A 236 -2.44 8.95 1.64
CA LEU A 236 -2.24 8.51 0.26
C LEU A 236 -0.75 8.23 0.00
N ARG A 237 -0.44 7.60 -1.12
CA ARG A 237 0.92 7.50 -1.65
C ARG A 237 1.13 8.46 -2.81
N PHE A 238 2.36 8.96 -2.97
CA PHE A 238 2.72 9.78 -4.12
C PHE A 238 4.18 9.59 -4.49
N THR A 239 4.54 10.02 -5.72
CA THR A 239 5.89 9.93 -6.25
C THR A 239 6.57 11.31 -6.32
N VAL A 240 7.90 11.27 -6.33
CA VAL A 240 8.78 12.43 -6.53
C VAL A 240 9.94 12.03 -7.43
N HIS A 241 10.51 12.99 -8.17
CA HIS A 241 11.56 12.68 -9.16
C HIS A 241 12.90 12.25 -8.53
N ALA A 242 13.17 12.64 -7.28
CA ALA A 242 14.44 12.32 -6.62
C ALA A 242 14.25 12.23 -5.10
N THR A 243 14.93 11.26 -4.48
CA THR A 243 14.97 11.03 -3.03
C THR A 243 16.41 10.97 -2.53
N GLN A 244 16.61 11.08 -1.22
CA GLN A 244 17.92 10.78 -0.59
C GLN A 244 18.02 9.30 -0.20
N ALA A 245 19.26 8.86 0.11
CA ALA A 245 19.54 7.54 0.66
C ALA A 245 19.12 7.47 2.13
N GLY A 246 17.84 7.27 2.37
CA GLY A 246 17.24 7.19 3.70
C GLY A 246 15.74 7.11 3.63
N PHE A 247 15.13 6.66 4.73
CA PHE A 247 13.67 6.53 4.87
C PHE A 247 13.21 6.96 6.26
N ILE A 248 11.92 7.25 6.39
CA ILE A 248 11.20 7.48 7.66
C ILE A 248 10.11 6.43 7.78
N HIS A 249 10.03 5.72 8.92
CA HIS A 249 8.94 4.78 9.14
C HIS A 249 7.56 5.45 8.95
N PRO A 250 6.58 4.75 8.34
CA PRO A 250 6.49 3.30 8.11
C PRO A 250 7.25 2.77 6.88
N ALA A 251 7.92 3.61 6.07
CA ALA A 251 8.82 3.11 5.02
C ALA A 251 9.98 2.34 5.65
N THR A 252 10.48 1.33 4.94
CA THR A 252 11.56 0.45 5.41
C THR A 252 12.74 0.37 4.43
N HIS A 253 12.62 1.05 3.28
CA HIS A 253 13.62 0.98 2.22
C HIS A 253 13.77 2.34 1.51
N TYR A 254 14.88 2.52 0.81
CA TYR A 254 15.16 3.65 -0.06
C TYR A 254 15.82 3.18 -1.36
N ALA A 255 15.45 3.78 -2.49
CA ALA A 255 15.92 3.41 -3.83
C ALA A 255 16.92 4.43 -4.43
N SER A 256 17.58 5.22 -3.59
CA SER A 256 18.52 6.27 -4.03
C SER A 256 19.86 6.13 -3.33
N SER A 257 20.93 6.50 -4.01
CA SER A 257 22.28 6.63 -3.42
C SER A 257 22.66 8.07 -3.08
N SER A 258 21.75 9.04 -3.23
CA SER A 258 22.03 10.45 -3.00
C SER A 258 22.17 10.76 -1.51
N SER A 259 23.27 11.40 -1.12
CA SER A 259 23.47 11.92 0.23
C SER A 259 23.02 13.37 0.41
N ASN A 260 22.31 13.95 -0.55
CA ASN A 260 21.82 15.32 -0.48
C ASN A 260 20.66 15.44 0.53
N PRO A 261 20.84 16.10 1.70
CA PRO A 261 19.82 16.16 2.74
C PRO A 261 18.63 17.07 2.38
N ALA A 262 18.71 17.83 1.29
CA ALA A 262 17.58 18.62 0.78
C ALA A 262 16.56 17.79 -0.01
N LEU A 263 16.95 16.57 -0.45
CA LEU A 263 16.00 15.65 -1.08
C LEU A 263 15.14 14.94 -0.03
N PRO A 264 13.86 14.66 -0.34
CA PRO A 264 13.00 13.92 0.57
C PRO A 264 13.50 12.49 0.79
N PRO A 265 13.49 11.94 2.01
CA PRO A 265 13.62 10.50 2.22
C PRO A 265 12.34 9.78 1.81
N MET A 266 12.40 8.48 1.53
CA MET A 266 11.20 7.63 1.41
C MET A 266 10.39 7.68 2.71
N GLY A 267 9.07 7.61 2.63
CA GLY A 267 8.19 7.73 3.80
C GLY A 267 8.04 9.17 4.33
N LEU A 268 8.66 10.17 3.71
CA LEU A 268 8.41 11.58 4.08
C LEU A 268 6.92 11.88 3.91
N ARG A 269 6.32 12.52 4.92
CA ARG A 269 4.88 12.81 4.90
C ARG A 269 4.62 14.28 4.63
N VAL A 270 3.79 14.56 3.63
CA VAL A 270 3.30 15.91 3.33
C VAL A 270 1.80 15.96 3.54
N ARG A 271 1.28 17.15 3.91
CA ARG A 271 -0.17 17.39 3.99
C ARG A 271 -0.53 18.66 3.24
N LEU A 272 -1.75 18.74 2.76
CA LEU A 272 -2.35 19.95 2.25
C LEU A 272 -2.60 20.92 3.44
N LYS A 273 -2.16 22.17 3.33
CA LYS A 273 -2.34 23.17 4.39
C LYS A 273 -3.82 23.34 4.74
N ALA A 274 -4.15 23.39 6.02
CA ALA A 274 -5.53 23.63 6.49
C ALA A 274 -6.13 24.95 5.97
N SER A 275 -5.28 25.94 5.62
CA SER A 275 -5.70 27.23 5.04
C SER A 275 -6.06 27.15 3.56
N PHE A 276 -5.82 26.03 2.88
CA PHE A 276 -6.19 25.88 1.47
C PHE A 276 -7.70 25.75 1.34
N ASP A 277 -8.32 26.63 0.54
CA ASP A 277 -9.77 26.70 0.39
C ASP A 277 -10.31 25.56 -0.50
N LEU A 278 -11.08 24.68 0.10
CA LEU A 278 -11.74 23.54 -0.57
C LEU A 278 -13.14 23.89 -1.14
N SER A 279 -13.62 25.12 -0.97
CA SER A 279 -15.01 25.48 -1.35
C SER A 279 -15.29 25.36 -2.85
N LYS A 280 -14.23 25.43 -3.67
CA LYS A 280 -14.28 25.35 -5.14
C LYS A 280 -14.32 23.91 -5.68
N PHE A 281 -14.00 22.94 -4.83
CA PHE A 281 -13.86 21.53 -5.21
C PHE A 281 -15.13 20.76 -4.86
N THR A 282 -15.46 19.79 -5.69
CA THR A 282 -16.65 18.95 -5.55
C THR A 282 -16.29 17.47 -5.71
N GLY A 283 -17.25 16.58 -5.56
CA GLY A 283 -17.13 15.16 -5.87
C GLY A 283 -15.98 14.45 -5.16
N ALA A 284 -15.41 13.45 -5.83
CA ALA A 284 -14.29 12.66 -5.34
C ALA A 284 -13.04 13.49 -5.12
N SER A 285 -12.77 14.49 -5.97
CA SER A 285 -11.63 15.40 -5.81
C SER A 285 -11.67 16.15 -4.48
N ARG A 286 -12.85 16.63 -4.05
CA ARG A 286 -12.97 17.27 -2.73
C ARG A 286 -12.68 16.29 -1.60
N VAL A 287 -13.14 15.04 -1.72
CA VAL A 287 -12.88 13.99 -0.71
C VAL A 287 -11.38 13.71 -0.59
N VAL A 288 -10.69 13.57 -1.72
CA VAL A 288 -9.22 13.43 -1.77
C VAL A 288 -8.53 14.60 -1.07
N LEU A 289 -8.94 15.85 -1.35
CA LEU A 289 -8.32 17.03 -0.75
C LEU A 289 -8.57 17.13 0.76
N VAL A 290 -9.75 16.70 1.25
CA VAL A 290 -10.02 16.60 2.69
C VAL A 290 -9.08 15.57 3.32
N ALA A 291 -8.92 14.39 2.71
CA ALA A 291 -7.98 13.38 3.21
C ALA A 291 -6.53 13.91 3.23
N LEU A 292 -6.12 14.67 2.22
CA LEU A 292 -4.79 15.28 2.18
C LEU A 292 -4.58 16.34 3.27
N GLN A 293 -5.64 17.02 3.76
CA GLN A 293 -5.54 17.93 4.91
C GLN A 293 -5.41 17.18 6.25
N HIS A 294 -6.07 16.03 6.39
CA HIS A 294 -6.12 15.26 7.63
C HIS A 294 -5.02 14.19 7.70
N TYR A 295 -4.88 13.40 6.66
CA TYR A 295 -3.98 12.25 6.63
C TYR A 295 -2.73 12.49 5.78
N GLY A 296 -2.77 13.45 4.85
CA GLY A 296 -1.65 13.73 3.95
C GLY A 296 -1.30 12.58 3.01
N MET A 297 -0.06 12.57 2.55
CA MET A 297 0.48 11.52 1.67
C MET A 297 1.95 11.25 1.96
N LEU A 298 2.40 10.03 1.67
CA LEU A 298 3.75 9.52 1.90
C LEU A 298 4.53 9.42 0.59
N VAL A 299 5.80 9.86 0.57
CA VAL A 299 6.72 9.58 -0.54
C VAL A 299 6.95 8.08 -0.58
N ALA A 300 6.49 7.45 -1.65
CA ALA A 300 6.46 6.00 -1.79
C ALA A 300 7.42 5.49 -2.87
N ASP A 301 7.65 6.29 -3.91
CA ASP A 301 8.52 5.88 -5.01
C ASP A 301 9.16 7.10 -5.71
N ASN A 302 10.17 6.81 -6.54
CA ASN A 302 10.71 7.75 -7.51
C ASN A 302 9.91 7.69 -8.82
N GLY A 303 9.51 8.85 -9.32
CA GLY A 303 8.68 8.99 -10.51
C GLY A 303 8.47 10.44 -10.88
N SER A 304 7.34 10.80 -11.44
CA SER A 304 6.99 12.21 -11.67
C SER A 304 6.61 12.89 -10.35
N ASP A 305 6.95 14.17 -10.22
CA ASP A 305 6.64 14.93 -9.00
C ASP A 305 5.13 15.10 -8.81
N TRP A 306 4.66 14.87 -7.58
CA TRP A 306 3.29 15.11 -7.12
C TRP A 306 2.22 14.24 -7.81
N PHE A 307 2.61 13.06 -8.31
CA PHE A 307 1.67 12.07 -8.81
C PHE A 307 1.12 11.26 -7.64
N ILE A 308 -0.18 11.36 -7.38
CA ILE A 308 -0.90 10.51 -6.41
C ILE A 308 -1.47 9.30 -7.13
N THR A 309 -1.35 8.14 -6.53
CA THR A 309 -1.80 6.90 -7.13
C THR A 309 -3.20 6.53 -6.65
N GLY A 310 -4.00 5.98 -7.54
CA GLY A 310 -5.32 5.46 -7.20
C GLY A 310 -5.61 4.12 -7.86
N ALA A 311 -6.65 3.48 -7.40
CA ALA A 311 -7.10 2.22 -7.96
C ALA A 311 -7.74 2.41 -9.34
N THR A 312 -7.42 1.51 -10.26
CA THR A 312 -8.09 1.43 -11.56
C THR A 312 -9.59 1.17 -11.37
N ASP A 313 -10.43 2.07 -11.87
CA ASP A 313 -11.88 1.90 -11.86
C ASP A 313 -12.53 2.67 -13.02
N THR A 314 -13.25 1.98 -13.89
CA THR A 314 -13.89 2.61 -15.07
C THR A 314 -15.05 3.54 -14.73
N ARG A 315 -15.46 3.60 -13.47
CA ARG A 315 -16.53 4.48 -12.97
C ARG A 315 -16.03 5.87 -12.56
N TRP A 316 -14.72 6.11 -12.52
CA TRP A 316 -14.19 7.46 -12.25
C TRP A 316 -14.75 8.50 -13.21
N ASP A 317 -15.08 9.67 -12.72
CA ASP A 317 -15.33 10.86 -13.54
C ASP A 317 -14.02 11.64 -13.71
N ASP A 318 -13.41 11.51 -14.88
CA ASP A 318 -12.14 12.16 -15.17
C ASP A 318 -12.23 13.70 -15.13
N ASN A 319 -13.42 14.29 -15.42
CA ASN A 319 -13.62 15.73 -15.28
C ASN A 319 -13.64 16.15 -13.80
N ASP A 320 -14.15 15.29 -12.91
CA ASP A 320 -14.05 15.55 -11.47
C ASP A 320 -12.59 15.45 -11.02
N LEU A 321 -11.86 14.39 -11.42
CA LEU A 321 -10.44 14.20 -11.08
C LEU A 321 -9.54 15.32 -11.61
N ASP A 322 -9.87 15.93 -12.75
CA ASP A 322 -9.12 17.05 -13.31
C ASP A 322 -9.08 18.28 -12.38
N GLN A 323 -10.02 18.41 -11.43
CA GLN A 323 -9.96 19.45 -10.41
C GLN A 323 -8.69 19.34 -9.54
N LEU A 324 -8.11 18.16 -9.36
CA LEU A 324 -6.87 17.97 -8.59
C LEU A 324 -5.68 18.63 -9.28
N LYS A 325 -5.69 18.70 -10.62
CA LYS A 325 -4.59 19.28 -11.44
C LYS A 325 -4.44 20.80 -11.31
N ILE A 326 -5.37 21.49 -10.63
CA ILE A 326 -5.23 22.93 -10.33
C ILE A 326 -4.73 23.19 -8.91
N VAL A 327 -4.48 22.16 -8.10
CA VAL A 327 -3.95 22.28 -6.73
C VAL A 327 -2.43 22.44 -6.80
N PRO A 328 -1.87 23.64 -6.50
CA PRO A 328 -0.44 23.84 -6.61
C PRO A 328 0.29 23.09 -5.49
N ALA A 329 1.41 22.46 -5.80
CA ALA A 329 2.22 21.75 -4.82
C ALA A 329 2.74 22.68 -3.70
N SER A 330 2.85 23.97 -3.94
CA SER A 330 3.16 24.97 -2.91
C SER A 330 2.08 25.15 -1.83
N ALA A 331 0.88 24.60 -2.06
CA ALA A 331 -0.18 24.54 -1.04
C ALA A 331 0.06 23.46 0.02
N PHE A 332 1.05 22.61 -0.16
CA PHE A 332 1.42 21.57 0.79
C PHE A 332 2.50 22.04 1.77
N GLU A 333 2.68 21.28 2.82
CA GLU A 333 3.76 21.40 3.80
C GLU A 333 4.21 20.01 4.25
N VAL A 334 5.48 19.87 4.62
CA VAL A 334 6.02 18.64 5.17
C VAL A 334 5.77 18.64 6.68
N VAL A 335 5.30 17.51 7.21
CA VAL A 335 5.11 17.32 8.65
C VAL A 335 6.19 16.40 9.23
N HIS A 336 6.58 16.68 10.48
CA HIS A 336 7.55 15.86 11.17
C HIS A 336 6.87 14.61 11.71
N THR A 337 7.25 13.43 11.20
CA THR A 337 6.69 12.12 11.58
C THR A 337 7.72 11.17 12.19
N GLY A 338 9.00 11.50 12.13
CA GLY A 338 10.06 10.65 12.68
C GLY A 338 11.45 11.04 12.23
N THR A 339 12.45 10.27 12.63
CA THR A 339 13.85 10.43 12.23
C THR A 339 14.15 9.66 10.97
N ILE A 340 15.10 10.16 10.17
CA ILE A 340 15.59 9.45 8.98
C ILE A 340 16.50 8.30 9.42
N VAL A 341 16.25 7.13 8.86
CA VAL A 341 17.06 5.91 8.95
C VAL A 341 17.89 5.80 7.66
N HIS A 342 19.19 5.42 7.77
CA HIS A 342 20.12 5.30 6.65
C HIS A 342 20.68 3.88 6.52
#